data_bdb75b8cd93ab49e6addf581c1bb93e2
#
_entry.id   bdb75b8cd93ab49e6addf581c1bb93e2
#
_cell.length_a   1.000
_cell.length_b   1.000
_cell.length_c   1.000
_cell.angle_alpha   90.00
_cell.angle_beta   90.00
_cell.angle_gamma   90.00
#
_symmetry.space_group_name_H-M   'P 1'
#
loop_
_entity.id
_entity.type
_entity.pdbx_description
1 polymer ?
#
loop_
_entity_poly.entity_id
_entity_poly.type
_entity_poly.pdbx_seq_one_letter_code
_entity_poly.pdbx_strand_id
1 'polypeptide(L)'
;MAEKKKILYIVEAMGGGVFTYIVDLANELVNKYDMYIAYAVRKQTPKNYKDYFDKRIHLIEVRNFGRAINPIKDIAAFFEIKKIAAEIKPDLIHLHSSKAGAIGRVAFDGKIPMFYTPHGYSFLMENCNPAKRRVFKLIESVCAKRNCTTISCSVGEHQETLKLTKNAAYVNNGINMEELQEIIDQTEKVEHPFTVFTLGRICYQKNPTLFNTIAESLPDVRFVWIGDGELREELKSKNIEISGWVDRSTAIKYAVNADVFVLPSRWEGLPISLLESMYMRKVCVVSNVIGNRDVIHNGENGFVCSSAEAFVEAIRKAQGETQELTEQAYQDVLNKYNTKVMAEQYSRKYKESI
;
A
#
# COMPACT_ATOMS: atom_id res chain seq x y z
N MET A 1 18.90 -4.44 -30.78
CA MET A 1 17.81 -3.92 -29.92
C MET A 1 18.32 -2.66 -29.25
N ALA A 2 17.56 -1.59 -29.17
CA ALA A 2 17.97 -0.40 -28.42
C ALA A 2 18.20 -0.76 -26.95
N GLU A 3 19.23 -0.17 -26.34
CA GLU A 3 19.54 -0.37 -24.93
C GLU A 3 18.36 0.13 -24.08
N LYS A 4 17.89 -0.69 -23.12
CA LYS A 4 16.80 -0.29 -22.23
C LYS A 4 17.24 0.84 -21.33
N LYS A 5 16.37 1.81 -21.09
CA LYS A 5 16.59 2.87 -20.12
C LYS A 5 16.66 2.31 -18.71
N LYS A 6 17.60 2.80 -17.90
CA LYS A 6 17.87 2.36 -16.53
C LYS A 6 17.00 3.14 -15.54
N ILE A 7 16.17 2.45 -14.79
CA ILE A 7 15.34 3.04 -13.74
C ILE A 7 15.86 2.60 -12.38
N LEU A 8 16.19 3.55 -11.52
CA LEU A 8 16.62 3.28 -10.15
C LEU A 8 15.51 3.61 -9.15
N TYR A 9 14.93 2.58 -8.53
CA TYR A 9 14.06 2.73 -7.37
C TYR A 9 14.90 2.83 -6.09
N ILE A 10 14.52 3.74 -5.20
CA ILE A 10 15.13 3.89 -3.87
C ILE A 10 14.03 3.70 -2.83
N VAL A 11 14.07 2.58 -2.10
CA VAL A 11 12.99 2.08 -1.25
C VAL A 11 13.47 1.87 0.17
N GLU A 12 13.09 2.72 1.10
CA GLU A 12 13.43 2.51 2.52
C GLU A 12 12.46 1.52 3.19
N ALA A 13 11.20 1.49 2.78
CA ALA A 13 10.13 0.71 3.40
C ALA A 13 9.85 -0.61 2.68
N MET A 14 10.81 -1.54 2.60
CA MET A 14 10.64 -2.84 1.93
C MET A 14 9.85 -3.83 2.80
N GLY A 15 8.55 -3.54 3.04
CA GLY A 15 7.69 -4.41 3.83
C GLY A 15 6.22 -4.01 3.74
N GLY A 16 5.31 -4.95 4.05
CA GLY A 16 3.87 -4.76 3.95
C GLY A 16 3.41 -4.35 2.56
N GLY A 17 2.39 -3.51 2.45
CA GLY A 17 1.82 -3.09 1.17
C GLY A 17 2.80 -2.38 0.23
N VAL A 18 3.83 -1.69 0.76
CA VAL A 18 4.88 -1.08 -0.07
C VAL A 18 5.73 -2.15 -0.75
N PHE A 19 6.04 -3.25 -0.05
CA PHE A 19 6.76 -4.37 -0.65
C PHE A 19 5.99 -4.97 -1.83
N THR A 20 4.72 -5.31 -1.63
CA THR A 20 3.86 -5.85 -2.70
C THR A 20 3.81 -4.88 -3.89
N TYR A 21 3.57 -3.60 -3.63
CA TYR A 21 3.55 -2.57 -4.67
C TYR A 21 4.84 -2.50 -5.49
N ILE A 22 6.03 -2.53 -4.83
CA ILE A 22 7.32 -2.45 -5.50
C ILE A 22 7.58 -3.70 -6.35
N VAL A 23 7.28 -4.89 -5.82
CA VAL A 23 7.39 -6.16 -6.54
C VAL A 23 6.53 -6.13 -7.80
N ASP A 24 5.25 -5.83 -7.64
CA ASP A 24 4.29 -5.84 -8.74
C ASP A 24 4.66 -4.84 -9.84
N LEU A 25 4.94 -3.59 -9.46
CA LEU A 25 5.29 -2.56 -10.44
C LEU A 25 6.62 -2.85 -11.14
N ALA A 26 7.64 -3.32 -10.41
CA ALA A 26 8.95 -3.60 -10.99
C ALA A 26 8.90 -4.81 -11.95
N ASN A 27 8.16 -5.86 -11.60
CA ASN A 27 7.96 -7.03 -12.45
C ASN A 27 7.24 -6.70 -13.75
N GLU A 28 6.25 -5.81 -13.72
CA GLU A 28 5.58 -5.32 -14.93
C GLU A 28 6.49 -4.47 -15.82
N LEU A 29 7.34 -3.64 -15.19
CA LEU A 29 8.18 -2.69 -15.92
C LEU A 29 9.49 -3.29 -16.47
N VAL A 30 9.95 -4.44 -15.95
CA VAL A 30 11.24 -5.06 -16.35
C VAL A 30 11.28 -5.44 -17.84
N ASN A 31 10.14 -5.63 -18.48
CA ASN A 31 10.07 -5.87 -19.92
C ASN A 31 10.42 -4.62 -20.75
N LYS A 32 10.16 -3.42 -20.20
CA LYS A 32 10.35 -2.13 -20.87
C LYS A 32 11.64 -1.41 -20.47
N TYR A 33 12.10 -1.64 -19.23
CA TYR A 33 13.22 -0.93 -18.61
C TYR A 33 14.24 -1.90 -17.99
N ASP A 34 15.45 -1.41 -17.77
CA ASP A 34 16.46 -2.06 -16.95
C ASP A 34 16.29 -1.58 -15.52
N MET A 35 15.78 -2.47 -14.64
CA MET A 35 15.28 -2.11 -13.32
C MET A 35 16.30 -2.36 -12.22
N TYR A 36 16.61 -1.32 -11.46
CA TYR A 36 17.50 -1.36 -10.28
C TYR A 36 16.69 -0.95 -9.05
N ILE A 37 16.80 -1.70 -7.96
CA ILE A 37 16.11 -1.39 -6.71
C ILE A 37 17.12 -1.31 -5.57
N ALA A 38 17.39 -0.09 -5.10
CA ALA A 38 18.17 0.18 -3.90
C ALA A 38 17.23 0.17 -2.68
N TYR A 39 17.36 -0.82 -1.79
CA TYR A 39 16.37 -1.09 -0.75
C TYR A 39 16.98 -1.36 0.62
N ALA A 40 16.15 -1.28 1.68
CA ALA A 40 16.51 -1.73 3.02
C ALA A 40 15.59 -2.86 3.51
N VAL A 41 16.21 -3.88 4.11
CA VAL A 41 15.49 -4.97 4.76
C VAL A 41 14.89 -4.49 6.08
N ARG A 42 13.64 -4.87 6.35
CA ARG A 42 12.90 -4.61 7.59
C ARG A 42 12.44 -5.90 8.25
N LYS A 43 12.01 -5.81 9.52
CA LYS A 43 11.43 -6.98 10.22
C LYS A 43 10.23 -7.60 9.49
N GLN A 44 9.47 -6.78 8.75
CA GLN A 44 8.30 -7.18 7.97
C GLN A 44 8.64 -7.62 6.55
N THR A 45 9.90 -7.53 6.12
CA THR A 45 10.33 -8.05 4.81
C THR A 45 10.29 -9.57 4.86
N PRO A 46 9.61 -10.26 3.93
CA PRO A 46 9.60 -11.72 3.86
C PRO A 46 11.03 -12.28 3.77
N LYS A 47 11.31 -13.40 4.42
CA LYS A 47 12.67 -14.00 4.39
C LYS A 47 13.11 -14.33 2.97
N ASN A 48 12.19 -14.77 2.14
CA ASN A 48 12.38 -15.11 0.73
C ASN A 48 12.04 -13.97 -0.23
N TYR A 49 12.11 -12.71 0.21
CA TYR A 49 11.68 -11.54 -0.56
C TYR A 49 12.28 -11.44 -1.97
N LYS A 50 13.48 -11.99 -2.19
CA LYS A 50 14.16 -11.97 -3.49
C LYS A 50 13.43 -12.83 -4.54
N ASP A 51 12.74 -13.89 -4.10
CA ASP A 51 12.05 -14.82 -4.97
C ASP A 51 10.81 -14.22 -5.63
N TYR A 52 10.29 -13.10 -5.09
CA TYR A 52 9.16 -12.36 -5.64
C TYR A 52 9.54 -11.49 -6.84
N PHE A 53 10.81 -11.19 -7.03
CA PHE A 53 11.29 -10.35 -8.13
C PHE A 53 11.70 -11.16 -9.35
N ASP A 54 11.36 -10.64 -10.54
CA ASP A 54 11.92 -11.18 -11.79
C ASP A 54 13.45 -11.15 -11.73
N LYS A 55 14.09 -12.22 -12.18
CA LYS A 55 15.55 -12.42 -12.12
C LYS A 55 16.37 -11.37 -12.87
N ARG A 56 15.74 -10.60 -13.74
CA ARG A 56 16.34 -9.47 -14.47
C ARG A 56 16.43 -8.19 -13.65
N ILE A 57 15.77 -8.13 -12.50
CA ILE A 57 15.77 -6.95 -11.63
C ILE A 57 17.03 -6.98 -10.74
N HIS A 58 17.76 -5.87 -10.74
CA HIS A 58 18.98 -5.72 -9.95
C HIS A 58 18.66 -5.22 -8.53
N LEU A 59 18.83 -6.07 -7.53
CA LEU A 59 18.57 -5.78 -6.12
C LEU A 59 19.85 -5.35 -5.40
N ILE A 60 19.87 -4.14 -4.82
CA ILE A 60 21.01 -3.52 -4.14
C ILE A 60 20.62 -3.12 -2.73
N GLU A 61 21.22 -3.72 -1.71
CA GLU A 61 20.91 -3.39 -0.33
C GLU A 61 21.60 -2.10 0.12
N VAL A 62 20.82 -1.16 0.67
CA VAL A 62 21.28 0.08 1.30
C VAL A 62 21.38 -0.15 2.81
N ARG A 63 22.58 -0.39 3.31
CA ARG A 63 22.82 -0.85 4.69
C ARG A 63 22.48 0.19 5.75
N ASN A 64 22.55 1.47 5.39
CA ASN A 64 22.35 2.58 6.32
C ASN A 64 20.90 3.07 6.36
N PHE A 65 20.01 2.57 5.54
CA PHE A 65 18.58 2.87 5.66
C PHE A 65 17.98 2.21 6.90
N GLY A 66 17.17 2.96 7.65
CA GLY A 66 16.44 2.46 8.78
C GLY A 66 15.19 3.29 9.06
N ARG A 67 14.18 2.71 9.72
CA ARG A 67 12.89 3.37 10.00
C ARG A 67 13.02 4.58 10.91
N ALA A 68 13.86 4.49 11.95
CA ALA A 68 14.06 5.58 12.90
C ALA A 68 14.84 6.73 12.26
N ILE A 69 14.52 7.95 12.65
CA ILE A 69 15.36 9.12 12.31
C ILE A 69 16.66 8.98 13.10
N ASN A 70 17.76 8.86 12.38
CA ASN A 70 19.10 8.79 12.94
C ASN A 70 20.05 9.59 12.05
N PRO A 71 20.46 10.80 12.48
CA PRO A 71 21.25 11.71 11.64
C PRO A 71 22.52 11.06 11.06
N ILE A 72 23.22 10.26 11.85
CA ILE A 72 24.48 9.63 11.41
C ILE A 72 24.19 8.60 10.29
N LYS A 73 23.21 7.72 10.52
CA LYS A 73 22.81 6.71 9.52
C LYS A 73 22.17 7.37 8.29
N ASP A 74 21.43 8.44 8.49
CA ASP A 74 20.74 9.13 7.40
C ASP A 74 21.75 9.87 6.49
N ILE A 75 22.82 10.44 7.06
CA ILE A 75 23.96 10.99 6.28
C ILE A 75 24.73 9.86 5.57
N ALA A 76 24.96 8.73 6.23
CA ALA A 76 25.61 7.59 5.59
C ALA A 76 24.76 7.06 4.43
N ALA A 77 23.45 6.91 4.61
CA ALA A 77 22.51 6.51 3.55
C ALA A 77 22.50 7.50 2.38
N PHE A 78 22.59 8.81 2.66
CA PHE A 78 22.71 9.85 1.62
C PHE A 78 23.93 9.61 0.71
N PHE A 79 25.12 9.35 1.27
CA PHE A 79 26.32 9.08 0.47
C PHE A 79 26.24 7.72 -0.23
N GLU A 80 25.65 6.71 0.43
CA GLU A 80 25.48 5.38 -0.12
C GLU A 80 24.61 5.37 -1.37
N ILE A 81 23.41 6.03 -1.35
CA ILE A 81 22.55 6.12 -2.53
C ILE A 81 23.18 6.95 -3.65
N LYS A 82 23.96 7.98 -3.34
CA LYS A 82 24.72 8.75 -4.35
C LYS A 82 25.76 7.88 -5.05
N LYS A 83 26.49 7.06 -4.29
CA LYS A 83 27.47 6.11 -4.83
C LYS A 83 26.78 5.10 -5.76
N ILE A 84 25.70 4.48 -5.30
CA ILE A 84 24.90 3.54 -6.11
C ILE A 84 24.45 4.18 -7.42
N ALA A 85 23.89 5.39 -7.36
CA ALA A 85 23.45 6.09 -8.56
C ALA A 85 24.61 6.46 -9.51
N ALA A 86 25.79 6.81 -8.97
CA ALA A 86 26.97 7.09 -9.79
C ALA A 86 27.52 5.86 -10.51
N GLU A 87 27.43 4.68 -9.89
CA GLU A 87 27.83 3.40 -10.48
C GLU A 87 26.85 2.93 -11.55
N ILE A 88 25.52 3.04 -11.30
CA ILE A 88 24.45 2.59 -12.22
C ILE A 88 24.31 3.56 -13.39
N LYS A 89 24.43 4.87 -13.13
CA LYS A 89 24.11 5.97 -14.08
C LYS A 89 22.67 5.84 -14.61
N PRO A 90 21.65 5.91 -13.72
CA PRO A 90 20.27 5.73 -14.13
C PRO A 90 19.80 6.88 -15.00
N ASP A 91 18.90 6.58 -15.95
CA ASP A 91 18.18 7.59 -16.74
C ASP A 91 17.07 8.26 -15.92
N LEU A 92 16.58 7.58 -14.88
CA LEU A 92 15.52 8.08 -13.99
C LEU A 92 15.65 7.50 -12.58
N ILE A 93 15.36 8.30 -11.57
CA ILE A 93 15.30 7.88 -10.16
C ILE A 93 13.86 7.99 -9.66
N HIS A 94 13.37 6.94 -9.00
CA HIS A 94 12.08 6.97 -8.32
C HIS A 94 12.23 6.64 -6.83
N LEU A 95 11.84 7.58 -5.99
CA LEU A 95 11.94 7.51 -4.54
C LEU A 95 10.62 6.99 -3.94
N HIS A 96 10.68 6.01 -3.06
CA HIS A 96 9.50 5.42 -2.44
C HIS A 96 9.54 5.55 -0.92
N SER A 97 8.46 6.06 -0.34
CA SER A 97 8.27 6.37 1.08
C SER A 97 8.94 7.66 1.56
N SER A 98 8.39 8.26 2.61
CA SER A 98 8.77 9.59 3.10
C SER A 98 10.26 9.74 3.40
N LYS A 99 10.91 8.72 3.96
CA LYS A 99 12.33 8.82 4.32
C LYS A 99 13.25 8.77 3.10
N ALA A 100 13.03 7.81 2.18
CA ALA A 100 13.76 7.77 0.92
C ALA A 100 13.48 9.03 0.09
N GLY A 101 12.23 9.52 0.11
CA GLY A 101 11.83 10.76 -0.53
C GLY A 101 12.57 12.00 0.03
N ALA A 102 12.72 12.10 1.34
CA ALA A 102 13.45 13.23 1.95
C ALA A 102 14.95 13.18 1.64
N ILE A 103 15.58 12.03 1.88
CA ILE A 103 17.03 11.85 1.65
C ILE A 103 17.35 11.98 0.15
N GLY A 104 16.59 11.32 -0.73
CA GLY A 104 16.84 11.33 -2.16
C GLY A 104 16.65 12.70 -2.82
N ARG A 105 15.59 13.44 -2.47
CA ARG A 105 15.36 14.80 -2.99
C ARG A 105 16.45 15.80 -2.56
N VAL A 106 17.20 15.49 -1.49
CA VAL A 106 18.38 16.28 -1.07
C VAL A 106 19.67 15.75 -1.72
N ALA A 107 19.77 14.42 -1.93
CA ALA A 107 20.95 13.79 -2.47
C ALA A 107 21.17 14.09 -3.96
N PHE A 108 20.10 14.25 -4.73
CA PHE A 108 20.15 14.46 -6.17
C PHE A 108 19.75 15.90 -6.53
N ASP A 109 20.47 16.48 -7.50
CA ASP A 109 20.33 17.88 -7.90
C ASP A 109 19.25 18.12 -8.99
N GLY A 110 18.52 17.06 -9.36
CA GLY A 110 17.48 17.11 -10.37
C GLY A 110 17.97 17.14 -11.83
N LYS A 111 19.26 16.86 -12.08
CA LYS A 111 19.80 16.65 -13.44
C LYS A 111 19.25 15.35 -14.04
N ILE A 112 19.04 14.31 -13.19
CA ILE A 112 18.37 13.09 -13.56
C ILE A 112 16.88 13.27 -13.24
N PRO A 113 15.95 12.97 -14.17
CA PRO A 113 14.52 12.99 -13.89
C PRO A 113 14.20 12.22 -12.61
N MET A 114 13.43 12.84 -11.71
CA MET A 114 13.19 12.26 -10.40
C MET A 114 11.70 12.25 -10.05
N PHE A 115 11.22 11.10 -9.61
CA PHE A 115 9.88 10.89 -9.09
C PHE A 115 9.91 10.52 -7.61
N TYR A 116 8.82 10.81 -6.93
CA TYR A 116 8.62 10.45 -5.54
C TYR A 116 7.20 9.96 -5.29
N THR A 117 7.04 8.78 -4.69
CA THR A 117 5.76 8.24 -4.24
C THR A 117 5.78 8.08 -2.72
N PRO A 118 4.92 8.83 -1.98
CA PRO A 118 4.91 8.82 -0.51
C PRO A 118 4.39 7.52 0.10
N HIS A 119 3.45 6.82 -0.53
CA HIS A 119 2.72 5.65 0.02
C HIS A 119 2.02 5.93 1.35
N GLY A 120 1.32 7.05 1.44
CA GLY A 120 0.75 7.58 2.65
C GLY A 120 1.71 8.54 3.36
N TYR A 121 1.36 9.82 3.34
CA TYR A 121 2.19 10.85 3.97
C TYR A 121 2.33 10.67 5.47
N SER A 122 3.57 10.73 5.99
CA SER A 122 3.85 10.61 7.43
C SER A 122 3.20 11.73 8.27
N PHE A 123 2.91 12.89 7.69
CA PHE A 123 2.22 13.96 8.41
C PHE A 123 0.70 13.73 8.56
N LEU A 124 0.12 12.74 7.89
CA LEU A 124 -1.26 12.30 8.06
C LEU A 124 -1.41 11.27 9.19
N MET A 125 -0.31 10.75 9.73
CA MET A 125 -0.33 9.74 10.79
C MET A 125 -0.89 10.32 12.10
N GLU A 126 -2.02 9.82 12.57
CA GLU A 126 -2.70 10.32 13.77
C GLU A 126 -2.02 9.94 15.08
N ASN A 127 -1.24 8.85 15.09
CA ASN A 127 -0.48 8.41 16.26
C ASN A 127 0.80 9.22 16.54
N CYS A 128 1.04 10.27 15.78
CA CYS A 128 2.17 11.18 16.00
C CYS A 128 1.74 12.41 16.76
N ASN A 129 2.59 12.87 17.69
CA ASN A 129 2.42 14.17 18.34
C ASN A 129 2.23 15.28 17.27
N PRO A 130 1.28 16.22 17.46
CA PRO A 130 1.03 17.32 16.52
C PRO A 130 2.29 18.11 16.12
N ALA A 131 3.23 18.33 17.04
CA ALA A 131 4.51 18.96 16.72
C ALA A 131 5.34 18.13 15.73
N LYS A 132 5.41 16.82 15.91
CA LYS A 132 6.11 15.91 14.99
C LYS A 132 5.42 15.87 13.61
N ARG A 133 4.10 15.90 13.56
CA ARG A 133 3.35 16.01 12.29
C ARG A 133 3.67 17.30 11.55
N ARG A 134 3.77 18.44 12.27
CA ARG A 134 4.19 19.73 11.69
C ARG A 134 5.60 19.67 11.11
N VAL A 135 6.54 19.01 11.82
CA VAL A 135 7.91 18.82 11.34
C VAL A 135 7.91 17.97 10.06
N PHE A 136 7.18 16.86 10.03
CA PHE A 136 7.06 16.04 8.82
C PHE A 136 6.48 16.83 7.64
N LYS A 137 5.43 17.62 7.88
CA LYS A 137 4.84 18.47 6.85
C LYS A 137 5.81 19.55 6.36
N LEU A 138 6.60 20.13 7.25
CA LEU A 138 7.64 21.09 6.89
C LEU A 138 8.73 20.45 6.02
N ILE A 139 9.22 19.26 6.40
CA ILE A 139 10.20 18.51 5.61
C ILE A 139 9.64 18.24 4.20
N GLU A 140 8.41 17.74 4.10
CA GLU A 140 7.76 17.50 2.82
C GLU A 140 7.64 18.80 1.99
N SER A 141 7.21 19.90 2.61
CA SER A 141 7.07 21.21 1.94
C SER A 141 8.40 21.76 1.43
N VAL A 142 9.49 21.58 2.17
CA VAL A 142 10.84 22.01 1.76
C VAL A 142 11.34 21.11 0.61
N CYS A 143 11.20 19.80 0.75
CA CYS A 143 11.61 18.84 -0.28
C CYS A 143 10.78 18.95 -1.56
N ALA A 144 9.50 19.34 -1.47
CA ALA A 144 8.61 19.53 -2.60
C ALA A 144 9.03 20.70 -3.54
N LYS A 145 9.92 21.58 -3.07
CA LYS A 145 10.52 22.66 -3.90
C LYS A 145 11.67 22.16 -4.80
N ARG A 146 12.10 20.92 -4.64
CA ARG A 146 13.13 20.31 -5.48
C ARG A 146 12.54 19.90 -6.83
N ASN A 147 13.41 19.77 -7.84
CA ASN A 147 13.01 19.28 -9.17
C ASN A 147 12.70 17.77 -9.09
N CYS A 148 11.50 17.46 -8.63
CA CYS A 148 11.01 16.09 -8.43
C CYS A 148 9.49 16.07 -8.61
N THR A 149 8.97 15.22 -9.46
CA THR A 149 7.52 15.04 -9.62
C THR A 149 7.00 14.08 -8.54
N THR A 150 6.06 14.53 -7.73
CA THR A 150 5.40 13.66 -6.74
C THR A 150 4.25 12.90 -7.39
N ILE A 151 4.29 11.56 -7.31
CA ILE A 151 3.21 10.69 -7.80
C ILE A 151 2.49 10.08 -6.60
N SER A 152 1.27 10.53 -6.37
CA SER A 152 0.40 10.03 -5.31
C SER A 152 -0.24 8.70 -5.70
N CYS A 153 -0.55 7.85 -4.74
CA CYS A 153 -1.15 6.53 -4.97
C CYS A 153 -2.69 6.54 -5.01
N SER A 154 -3.31 7.68 -4.72
CA SER A 154 -4.77 7.88 -4.82
C SER A 154 -5.10 9.34 -5.11
N VAL A 155 -6.36 9.58 -5.49
CA VAL A 155 -6.88 10.94 -5.74
C VAL A 155 -6.82 11.81 -4.48
N GLY A 156 -7.20 11.27 -3.32
CA GLY A 156 -7.17 12.00 -2.06
C GLY A 156 -5.75 12.33 -1.60
N GLU A 157 -4.79 11.41 -1.78
CA GLU A 157 -3.38 11.70 -1.53
C GLU A 157 -2.87 12.78 -2.50
N HIS A 158 -3.33 12.76 -3.76
CA HIS A 158 -2.98 13.79 -4.74
C HIS A 158 -3.47 15.18 -4.32
N GLN A 159 -4.66 15.30 -3.77
CA GLN A 159 -5.16 16.56 -3.23
C GLN A 159 -4.27 17.09 -2.09
N GLU A 160 -3.77 16.22 -1.21
CA GLU A 160 -2.78 16.61 -0.19
C GLU A 160 -1.43 17.01 -0.82
N THR A 161 -1.00 16.33 -1.88
CA THR A 161 0.22 16.68 -2.62
C THR A 161 0.12 18.05 -3.27
N LEU A 162 -1.01 18.41 -3.86
CA LEU A 162 -1.23 19.72 -4.50
C LEU A 162 -1.14 20.89 -3.51
N LYS A 163 -1.34 20.65 -2.20
CA LYS A 163 -1.09 21.64 -1.15
C LYS A 163 0.41 21.90 -0.90
N LEU A 164 1.29 21.00 -1.37
CA LEU A 164 2.75 21.07 -1.18
C LEU A 164 3.47 21.51 -2.46
N THR A 165 3.03 21.03 -3.63
CA THR A 165 3.65 21.29 -4.93
C THR A 165 2.65 21.16 -6.07
N LYS A 166 2.89 21.94 -7.14
CA LYS A 166 2.17 21.80 -8.41
C LYS A 166 2.80 20.73 -9.34
N ASN A 167 4.06 20.34 -9.07
CA ASN A 167 4.73 19.27 -9.80
C ASN A 167 4.29 17.92 -9.23
N ALA A 168 3.05 17.57 -9.55
CA ALA A 168 2.32 16.45 -8.95
C ALA A 168 1.49 15.72 -10.00
N ALA A 169 1.39 14.42 -9.81
CA ALA A 169 0.51 13.54 -10.57
C ALA A 169 -0.04 12.47 -9.62
N TYR A 170 -0.96 11.63 -10.10
CA TYR A 170 -1.31 10.41 -9.38
C TYR A 170 -1.36 9.21 -10.31
N VAL A 171 -1.10 8.06 -9.75
CA VAL A 171 -1.26 6.74 -10.34
C VAL A 171 -1.82 5.85 -9.25
N ASN A 172 -3.02 5.35 -9.45
CA ASN A 172 -3.63 4.46 -8.46
C ASN A 172 -2.81 3.19 -8.28
N ASN A 173 -2.76 2.68 -7.06
CA ASN A 173 -2.23 1.35 -6.80
C ASN A 173 -3.03 0.31 -7.60
N GLY A 174 -2.36 -0.76 -7.99
CA GLY A 174 -2.96 -1.91 -8.64
C GLY A 174 -2.52 -3.20 -7.97
N ILE A 175 -3.29 -4.26 -8.18
CA ILE A 175 -2.98 -5.62 -7.73
C ILE A 175 -2.62 -6.52 -8.90
N ASN A 176 -1.79 -7.52 -8.65
CA ASN A 176 -1.50 -8.59 -9.60
C ASN A 176 -2.68 -9.58 -9.61
N MET A 177 -3.57 -9.38 -10.57
CA MET A 177 -4.78 -10.20 -10.69
C MET A 177 -4.48 -11.65 -11.07
N GLU A 178 -3.43 -11.90 -11.85
CA GLU A 178 -3.05 -13.24 -12.30
C GLU A 178 -2.59 -14.08 -11.12
N GLU A 179 -1.64 -13.57 -10.33
CA GLU A 179 -1.16 -14.23 -9.10
C GLU A 179 -2.31 -14.45 -8.10
N LEU A 180 -3.16 -13.42 -7.91
CA LEU A 180 -4.29 -13.53 -6.99
C LEU A 180 -5.28 -14.59 -7.45
N GLN A 181 -5.60 -14.65 -8.76
CA GLN A 181 -6.50 -15.65 -9.34
C GLN A 181 -5.94 -17.07 -9.18
N GLU A 182 -4.64 -17.27 -9.40
CA GLU A 182 -3.99 -18.58 -9.20
C GLU A 182 -4.17 -19.07 -7.76
N ILE A 183 -4.03 -18.20 -6.76
CA ILE A 183 -4.25 -18.55 -5.35
C ILE A 183 -5.71 -18.87 -5.09
N ILE A 184 -6.64 -18.08 -5.65
CA ILE A 184 -8.09 -18.32 -5.51
C ILE A 184 -8.48 -19.67 -6.10
N ASP A 185 -8.00 -20.00 -7.31
CA ASP A 185 -8.32 -21.25 -8.01
C ASP A 185 -7.79 -22.49 -7.29
N GLN A 186 -6.66 -22.34 -6.58
CA GLN A 186 -6.06 -23.39 -5.75
C GLN A 186 -6.67 -23.48 -4.34
N THR A 187 -7.61 -22.57 -4.00
CA THR A 187 -8.20 -22.51 -2.66
C THR A 187 -9.50 -23.32 -2.62
N GLU A 188 -9.54 -24.32 -1.76
CA GLU A 188 -10.77 -25.03 -1.46
C GLU A 188 -11.77 -24.11 -0.76
N LYS A 189 -12.96 -23.98 -1.35
CA LYS A 189 -14.07 -23.27 -0.70
C LYS A 189 -14.77 -24.22 0.25
N VAL A 190 -14.78 -23.83 1.53
CA VAL A 190 -15.43 -24.59 2.59
C VAL A 190 -16.71 -23.90 3.03
N GLU A 191 -17.70 -24.66 3.45
CA GLU A 191 -18.89 -24.11 4.10
C GLU A 191 -18.50 -23.49 5.45
N HIS A 192 -18.91 -22.24 5.67
CA HIS A 192 -18.57 -21.48 6.88
C HIS A 192 -19.74 -20.58 7.31
N PRO A 193 -19.86 -20.23 8.59
CA PRO A 193 -20.81 -19.23 9.04
C PRO A 193 -20.48 -17.88 8.41
N PHE A 194 -21.47 -16.98 8.37
CA PHE A 194 -21.25 -15.61 7.89
C PHE A 194 -20.05 -14.98 8.63
N THR A 195 -19.01 -14.64 7.87
CA THR A 195 -17.70 -14.28 8.39
C THR A 195 -17.25 -12.90 7.88
N VAL A 196 -16.94 -12.04 8.83
CA VAL A 196 -16.31 -10.72 8.59
C VAL A 196 -14.81 -10.84 8.80
N PHE A 197 -14.00 -10.30 7.88
CA PHE A 197 -12.55 -10.34 8.03
C PHE A 197 -11.89 -8.98 7.80
N THR A 198 -10.70 -8.82 8.33
CA THR A 198 -9.74 -7.79 7.95
C THR A 198 -8.37 -8.42 7.70
N LEU A 199 -7.52 -7.76 6.91
CA LEU A 199 -6.20 -8.24 6.56
C LEU A 199 -5.15 -7.15 6.78
N GLY A 200 -4.14 -7.48 7.58
CA GLY A 200 -3.02 -6.58 7.84
C GLY A 200 -2.49 -6.63 9.26
N ARG A 201 -1.48 -5.80 9.52
CA ARG A 201 -0.85 -5.73 10.84
C ARG A 201 -1.82 -5.15 11.88
N ILE A 202 -1.90 -5.78 13.05
CA ILE A 202 -2.67 -5.27 14.19
C ILE A 202 -1.90 -4.09 14.79
N CYS A 203 -2.23 -2.87 14.34
CA CYS A 203 -1.54 -1.65 14.73
C CYS A 203 -2.50 -0.46 14.84
N TYR A 204 -2.04 0.64 15.41
CA TYR A 204 -2.86 1.82 15.61
C TYR A 204 -3.53 2.34 14.32
N GLN A 205 -2.82 2.29 13.19
CA GLN A 205 -3.36 2.67 11.89
C GLN A 205 -4.60 1.88 11.50
N LYS A 206 -4.56 0.56 11.70
CA LYS A 206 -5.65 -0.36 11.34
C LYS A 206 -6.81 -0.40 12.34
N ASN A 207 -6.66 0.32 13.47
CA ASN A 207 -7.71 0.57 14.46
C ASN A 207 -8.38 -0.71 15.02
N PRO A 208 -7.59 -1.59 15.67
CA PRO A 208 -8.13 -2.82 16.25
C PRO A 208 -9.22 -2.56 17.28
N THR A 209 -9.16 -1.43 18.00
CA THR A 209 -10.20 -1.02 18.96
C THR A 209 -11.57 -0.89 18.30
N LEU A 210 -11.65 -0.21 17.14
CA LEU A 210 -12.91 -0.07 16.41
C LEU A 210 -13.38 -1.42 15.86
N PHE A 211 -12.47 -2.25 15.33
CA PHE A 211 -12.80 -3.60 14.88
C PHE A 211 -13.38 -4.45 16.03
N ASN A 212 -12.79 -4.37 17.22
CA ASN A 212 -13.29 -5.05 18.41
C ASN A 212 -14.70 -4.57 18.80
N THR A 213 -14.94 -3.24 18.83
CA THR A 213 -16.25 -2.67 19.14
C THR A 213 -17.33 -3.13 18.15
N ILE A 214 -16.99 -3.20 16.85
CA ILE A 214 -17.90 -3.72 15.82
C ILE A 214 -18.22 -5.19 16.10
N ALA A 215 -17.22 -6.02 16.42
CA ALA A 215 -17.41 -7.43 16.72
C ALA A 215 -18.25 -7.66 17.99
N GLU A 216 -18.04 -6.88 19.04
CA GLU A 216 -18.85 -6.91 20.27
C GLU A 216 -20.33 -6.58 19.98
N SER A 217 -20.59 -5.69 19.01
CA SER A 217 -21.94 -5.31 18.61
C SER A 217 -22.65 -6.35 17.74
N LEU A 218 -21.92 -7.37 17.26
CA LEU A 218 -22.40 -8.44 16.38
C LEU A 218 -21.99 -9.82 16.91
N PRO A 219 -22.47 -10.23 18.11
CA PRO A 219 -22.00 -11.45 18.78
C PRO A 219 -22.36 -12.74 18.03
N ASP A 220 -23.30 -12.70 17.11
CA ASP A 220 -23.75 -13.79 16.25
C ASP A 220 -22.93 -13.93 14.96
N VAL A 221 -22.00 -13.02 14.69
CA VAL A 221 -21.16 -13.00 13.51
C VAL A 221 -19.73 -13.43 13.86
N ARG A 222 -19.12 -14.25 13.02
CA ARG A 222 -17.71 -14.62 13.16
C ARG A 222 -16.83 -13.51 12.59
N PHE A 223 -15.79 -13.12 13.33
CA PHE A 223 -14.79 -12.15 12.91
C PHE A 223 -13.41 -12.80 12.82
N VAL A 224 -12.65 -12.47 11.78
CA VAL A 224 -11.28 -12.94 11.58
C VAL A 224 -10.35 -11.77 11.31
N TRP A 225 -9.32 -11.60 12.16
CA TRP A 225 -8.21 -10.72 11.83
C TRP A 225 -7.08 -11.53 11.22
N ILE A 226 -6.83 -11.36 9.92
CA ILE A 226 -5.76 -12.05 9.21
C ILE A 226 -4.48 -11.23 9.36
N GLY A 227 -3.62 -11.65 10.26
CA GLY A 227 -2.38 -10.95 10.63
C GLY A 227 -2.11 -10.95 12.13
N ASP A 228 -1.07 -10.23 12.52
CA ASP A 228 -0.66 -10.05 13.92
C ASP A 228 -0.09 -8.63 14.11
N GLY A 229 0.22 -8.25 15.35
CA GLY A 229 0.87 -6.97 15.61
C GLY A 229 0.90 -6.56 17.08
N GLU A 230 1.43 -5.37 17.32
CA GLU A 230 1.71 -4.83 18.63
C GLU A 230 0.46 -4.49 19.47
N LEU A 231 -0.72 -4.39 18.84
CA LEU A 231 -1.99 -4.10 19.53
C LEU A 231 -2.94 -5.31 19.53
N ARG A 232 -2.40 -6.52 19.45
CA ARG A 232 -3.20 -7.76 19.50
C ARG A 232 -4.13 -7.82 20.71
N GLU A 233 -3.68 -7.36 21.85
CA GLU A 233 -4.43 -7.37 23.11
C GLU A 233 -5.67 -6.44 23.12
N GLU A 234 -5.85 -5.61 22.09
CA GLU A 234 -7.06 -4.81 21.94
C GLU A 234 -8.23 -5.60 21.32
N LEU A 235 -7.96 -6.77 20.74
CA LEU A 235 -8.96 -7.66 20.17
C LEU A 235 -9.44 -8.66 21.25
N LYS A 236 -10.47 -8.29 22.01
CA LYS A 236 -10.94 -9.00 23.20
C LYS A 236 -12.27 -9.74 23.00
N SER A 237 -13.02 -9.39 21.96
CA SER A 237 -14.32 -9.98 21.69
C SER A 237 -14.18 -11.48 21.39
N LYS A 238 -15.06 -12.30 22.00
CA LYS A 238 -14.99 -13.76 21.93
C LYS A 238 -15.23 -14.33 20.53
N ASN A 239 -15.86 -13.56 19.67
CA ASN A 239 -16.15 -13.93 18.28
C ASN A 239 -15.07 -13.48 17.29
N ILE A 240 -13.92 -12.97 17.79
CA ILE A 240 -12.75 -12.63 16.97
C ILE A 240 -11.72 -13.76 17.03
N GLU A 241 -11.38 -14.28 15.87
CA GLU A 241 -10.23 -15.15 15.64
C GLU A 241 -9.06 -14.34 15.08
N ILE A 242 -7.84 -14.60 15.50
CA ILE A 242 -6.62 -13.97 15.01
C ILE A 242 -5.73 -15.03 14.40
N SER A 243 -5.46 -14.95 13.08
CA SER A 243 -4.64 -15.96 12.38
C SER A 243 -3.17 -15.96 12.81
N GLY A 244 -2.67 -14.88 13.41
CA GLY A 244 -1.23 -14.65 13.56
C GLY A 244 -0.59 -14.25 12.22
N TRP A 245 0.75 -14.19 12.20
CA TRP A 245 1.51 -13.95 10.96
C TRP A 245 1.43 -15.18 10.05
N VAL A 246 0.88 -14.98 8.87
CA VAL A 246 0.76 -15.99 7.81
C VAL A 246 1.37 -15.44 6.51
N ASP A 247 1.76 -16.33 5.60
CA ASP A 247 2.17 -15.93 4.26
C ASP A 247 0.99 -15.43 3.40
N ARG A 248 1.29 -14.80 2.26
CA ARG A 248 0.29 -14.21 1.37
C ARG A 248 -0.75 -15.23 0.89
N SER A 249 -0.29 -16.42 0.48
CA SER A 249 -1.20 -17.46 -0.02
C SER A 249 -2.19 -17.89 1.05
N THR A 250 -1.70 -18.14 2.26
CA THR A 250 -2.53 -18.49 3.42
C THR A 250 -3.49 -17.35 3.77
N ALA A 251 -3.04 -16.09 3.74
CA ALA A 251 -3.91 -14.93 3.99
C ALA A 251 -5.07 -14.85 2.99
N ILE A 252 -4.81 -15.07 1.71
CA ILE A 252 -5.84 -15.07 0.66
C ILE A 252 -6.80 -16.26 0.84
N LYS A 253 -6.31 -17.45 1.24
CA LYS A 253 -7.18 -18.60 1.54
C LYS A 253 -8.18 -18.32 2.66
N TYR A 254 -7.75 -17.62 3.72
CA TYR A 254 -8.68 -17.11 4.76
C TYR A 254 -9.71 -16.16 4.15
N ALA A 255 -9.27 -15.20 3.36
CA ALA A 255 -10.14 -14.20 2.75
C ALA A 255 -11.14 -14.81 1.74
N VAL A 256 -10.75 -15.82 0.98
CA VAL A 256 -11.65 -16.55 0.07
C VAL A 256 -12.81 -17.19 0.84
N ASN A 257 -12.54 -17.74 2.03
CA ASN A 257 -13.50 -18.37 2.92
C ASN A 257 -14.07 -17.39 3.97
N ALA A 258 -14.44 -16.18 3.53
CA ALA A 258 -15.11 -15.15 4.31
C ALA A 258 -16.01 -14.31 3.38
N ASP A 259 -16.89 -13.48 3.92
CA ASP A 259 -17.95 -12.79 3.18
C ASP A 259 -17.72 -11.28 3.07
N VAL A 260 -17.37 -10.63 4.17
CA VAL A 260 -17.26 -9.18 4.28
C VAL A 260 -15.87 -8.75 4.70
N PHE A 261 -15.26 -7.90 3.90
CA PHE A 261 -14.00 -7.23 4.26
C PHE A 261 -14.28 -5.94 5.00
N VAL A 262 -13.77 -5.82 6.23
CA VAL A 262 -13.86 -4.60 7.05
C VAL A 262 -12.51 -3.94 7.17
N LEU A 263 -12.41 -2.65 6.84
CA LEU A 263 -11.19 -1.86 6.98
C LEU A 263 -11.46 -0.59 7.79
N PRO A 264 -11.38 -0.64 9.14
CA PRO A 264 -11.72 0.48 10.01
C PRO A 264 -10.55 1.44 10.25
N SER A 265 -9.63 1.51 9.32
CA SER A 265 -8.37 2.25 9.43
C SER A 265 -8.58 3.74 9.76
N ARG A 266 -7.63 4.32 10.51
CA ARG A 266 -7.59 5.76 10.82
C ARG A 266 -7.03 6.59 9.67
N TRP A 267 -6.16 6.05 8.86
CA TRP A 267 -5.63 6.64 7.61
C TRP A 267 -5.11 5.56 6.69
N GLU A 268 -5.19 5.80 5.38
CA GLU A 268 -4.62 4.97 4.32
C GLU A 268 -4.02 5.82 3.20
N GLY A 269 -3.20 5.21 2.36
CA GLY A 269 -2.81 5.77 1.07
C GLY A 269 -3.77 5.29 -0.01
N LEU A 270 -3.62 4.03 -0.43
CA LEU A 270 -4.58 3.21 -1.16
C LEU A 270 -4.27 1.75 -0.83
N PRO A 271 -5.09 1.11 0.03
CA PRO A 271 -4.71 -0.19 0.60
C PRO A 271 -4.87 -1.34 -0.39
N ILE A 272 -3.81 -2.11 -0.58
CA ILE A 272 -3.79 -3.29 -1.46
C ILE A 272 -4.83 -4.32 -1.02
N SER A 273 -4.96 -4.58 0.29
CA SER A 273 -5.94 -5.53 0.83
C SER A 273 -7.40 -5.19 0.49
N LEU A 274 -7.72 -3.91 0.33
CA LEU A 274 -9.03 -3.48 -0.16
C LEU A 274 -9.24 -3.89 -1.61
N LEU A 275 -8.27 -3.60 -2.48
CA LEU A 275 -8.33 -3.95 -3.90
C LEU A 275 -8.39 -5.47 -4.11
N GLU A 276 -7.64 -6.24 -3.31
CA GLU A 276 -7.70 -7.70 -3.32
C GLU A 276 -9.09 -8.21 -2.90
N SER A 277 -9.69 -7.61 -1.88
CA SER A 277 -11.04 -7.98 -1.41
C SER A 277 -12.12 -7.63 -2.44
N MET A 278 -12.01 -6.50 -3.12
CA MET A 278 -12.88 -6.12 -4.24
C MET A 278 -12.76 -7.14 -5.40
N TYR A 279 -11.55 -7.55 -5.75
CA TYR A 279 -11.31 -8.56 -6.79
C TYR A 279 -11.90 -9.92 -6.40
N MET A 280 -11.82 -10.30 -5.14
CA MET A 280 -12.44 -11.51 -4.60
C MET A 280 -13.97 -11.42 -4.45
N ARG A 281 -14.59 -10.33 -4.92
CA ARG A 281 -16.05 -10.06 -4.78
C ARG A 281 -16.54 -10.10 -3.34
N LYS A 282 -15.74 -9.60 -2.40
CA LYS A 282 -16.16 -9.43 -1.01
C LYS A 282 -16.87 -8.09 -0.85
N VAL A 283 -17.90 -8.07 -0.01
CA VAL A 283 -18.50 -6.78 0.37
C VAL A 283 -17.48 -6.00 1.17
N CYS A 284 -17.11 -4.82 0.68
CA CYS A 284 -16.11 -3.96 1.32
C CYS A 284 -16.79 -2.88 2.17
N VAL A 285 -16.52 -2.91 3.47
CA VAL A 285 -17.02 -1.93 4.45
C VAL A 285 -15.82 -1.20 5.05
N VAL A 286 -15.68 0.08 4.75
CA VAL A 286 -14.43 0.80 5.03
C VAL A 286 -14.68 2.10 5.78
N SER A 287 -13.69 2.57 6.54
CA SER A 287 -13.73 3.89 7.18
C SER A 287 -13.64 5.03 6.16
N ASN A 288 -14.25 6.18 6.48
CA ASN A 288 -14.28 7.39 5.67
C ASN A 288 -12.92 8.14 5.74
N VAL A 289 -11.87 7.53 5.23
CA VAL A 289 -10.52 8.10 5.15
C VAL A 289 -10.01 8.14 3.72
N ILE A 290 -9.00 8.97 3.45
CA ILE A 290 -8.26 8.98 2.17
C ILE A 290 -7.81 7.56 1.83
N GLY A 291 -7.83 7.22 0.56
CA GLY A 291 -7.51 5.89 0.05
C GLY A 291 -8.71 4.94 0.08
N ASN A 292 -9.45 4.86 1.18
CA ASN A 292 -10.65 4.04 1.26
C ASN A 292 -11.80 4.64 0.42
N ARG A 293 -12.19 5.90 0.74
CA ARG A 293 -13.25 6.61 0.03
C ARG A 293 -12.88 7.03 -1.39
N ASP A 294 -11.60 6.94 -1.76
CA ASP A 294 -11.16 7.20 -3.13
C ASP A 294 -11.51 6.03 -4.06
N VAL A 295 -11.73 4.86 -3.50
CA VAL A 295 -12.00 3.60 -4.20
C VAL A 295 -13.42 3.12 -3.96
N ILE A 296 -13.91 3.20 -2.70
CA ILE A 296 -15.26 2.78 -2.36
C ILE A 296 -16.22 3.96 -2.46
N HIS A 297 -17.21 3.82 -3.33
CA HIS A 297 -18.34 4.71 -3.50
C HIS A 297 -19.53 4.12 -2.76
N ASN A 298 -19.97 4.82 -1.72
CA ASN A 298 -20.96 4.31 -0.76
C ASN A 298 -22.28 3.89 -1.43
N GLY A 299 -22.63 2.62 -1.32
CA GLY A 299 -23.84 2.01 -1.90
C GLY A 299 -23.73 1.65 -3.39
N GLU A 300 -22.58 1.91 -4.05
CA GLU A 300 -22.34 1.55 -5.46
C GLU A 300 -21.44 0.32 -5.59
N ASN A 301 -20.30 0.31 -4.87
CA ASN A 301 -19.33 -0.78 -4.91
C ASN A 301 -18.83 -1.22 -3.51
N GLY A 302 -19.49 -0.72 -2.45
CA GLY A 302 -19.18 -1.01 -1.06
C GLY A 302 -19.83 0.01 -0.12
N PHE A 303 -19.39 0.04 1.14
CA PHE A 303 -19.91 0.93 2.16
C PHE A 303 -18.79 1.76 2.79
N VAL A 304 -19.02 3.07 2.94
CA VAL A 304 -18.12 4.01 3.62
C VAL A 304 -18.75 4.45 4.94
N CYS A 305 -18.07 4.16 6.05
CA CYS A 305 -18.57 4.31 7.41
C CYS A 305 -17.76 5.33 8.21
N SER A 306 -18.46 6.15 9.01
CA SER A 306 -17.85 7.17 9.87
C SER A 306 -18.01 6.88 11.36
N SER A 307 -18.74 5.83 11.76
CA SER A 307 -18.94 5.41 13.15
C SER A 307 -19.08 3.90 13.26
N ALA A 308 -18.94 3.34 14.48
CA ALA A 308 -19.12 1.91 14.75
C ALA A 308 -20.53 1.43 14.34
N GLU A 309 -21.56 2.22 14.62
CA GLU A 309 -22.96 1.92 14.29
C GLU A 309 -23.14 1.79 12.76
N ALA A 310 -22.49 2.68 11.98
CA ALA A 310 -22.55 2.62 10.53
C ALA A 310 -21.87 1.33 9.98
N PHE A 311 -20.76 0.90 10.60
CA PHE A 311 -20.14 -0.40 10.25
C PHE A 311 -21.09 -1.56 10.56
N VAL A 312 -21.71 -1.58 11.73
CA VAL A 312 -22.66 -2.63 12.13
C VAL A 312 -23.85 -2.68 11.15
N GLU A 313 -24.42 -1.53 10.80
CA GLU A 313 -25.52 -1.46 9.82
C GLU A 313 -25.10 -1.97 8.45
N ALA A 314 -23.92 -1.57 7.97
CA ALA A 314 -23.39 -2.01 6.69
C ALA A 314 -23.12 -3.53 6.65
N ILE A 315 -22.58 -4.11 7.75
CA ILE A 315 -22.36 -5.55 7.87
C ILE A 315 -23.69 -6.31 7.89
N ARG A 316 -24.72 -5.80 8.56
CA ARG A 316 -26.07 -6.39 8.53
C ARG A 316 -26.68 -6.34 7.12
N LYS A 317 -26.53 -5.22 6.40
CA LYS A 317 -26.93 -5.13 4.99
C LYS A 317 -26.22 -6.14 4.09
N ALA A 318 -24.94 -6.42 4.38
CA ALA A 318 -24.13 -7.36 3.63
C ALA A 318 -24.59 -8.84 3.77
N GLN A 319 -25.48 -9.15 4.71
CA GLN A 319 -26.13 -10.47 4.80
C GLN A 319 -27.25 -10.67 3.77
N GLY A 320 -27.68 -9.61 3.10
CA GLY A 320 -28.72 -9.63 2.04
C GLY A 320 -28.10 -9.72 0.63
N GLU A 321 -28.88 -9.25 -0.34
CA GLU A 321 -28.45 -9.23 -1.74
C GLU A 321 -27.39 -8.13 -1.97
N THR A 322 -26.18 -8.52 -2.34
CA THR A 322 -25.04 -7.62 -2.56
C THR A 322 -24.30 -7.91 -3.88
N GLN A 323 -24.88 -8.72 -4.75
CA GLN A 323 -24.22 -9.19 -5.98
C GLN A 323 -23.85 -8.03 -6.91
N GLU A 324 -24.76 -7.08 -7.12
CA GLU A 324 -24.50 -5.90 -7.98
C GLU A 324 -23.35 -5.06 -7.44
N LEU A 325 -23.34 -4.83 -6.12
CA LEU A 325 -22.32 -4.04 -5.43
C LEU A 325 -20.93 -4.70 -5.53
N THR A 326 -20.85 -6.02 -5.31
CA THR A 326 -19.58 -6.75 -5.39
C THR A 326 -19.09 -6.91 -6.83
N GLU A 327 -20.01 -7.04 -7.81
CA GLU A 327 -19.64 -7.06 -9.22
C GLU A 327 -19.11 -5.70 -9.68
N GLN A 328 -19.72 -4.58 -9.27
CA GLN A 328 -19.21 -3.26 -9.58
C GLN A 328 -17.80 -3.05 -8.98
N ALA A 329 -17.58 -3.48 -7.73
CA ALA A 329 -16.26 -3.45 -7.11
C ALA A 329 -15.21 -4.25 -7.91
N TYR A 330 -15.57 -5.44 -8.35
CA TYR A 330 -14.72 -6.28 -9.19
C TYR A 330 -14.39 -5.61 -10.53
N GLN A 331 -15.39 -5.04 -11.22
CA GLN A 331 -15.18 -4.33 -12.49
C GLN A 331 -14.28 -3.10 -12.32
N ASP A 332 -14.37 -2.40 -11.20
CA ASP A 332 -13.47 -1.28 -10.91
C ASP A 332 -12.00 -1.75 -10.80
N VAL A 333 -11.74 -2.91 -10.21
CA VAL A 333 -10.39 -3.48 -10.16
C VAL A 333 -9.90 -3.85 -11.56
N LEU A 334 -10.72 -4.55 -12.35
CA LEU A 334 -10.36 -4.95 -13.71
C LEU A 334 -9.98 -3.75 -14.59
N ASN A 335 -10.66 -2.62 -14.42
CA ASN A 335 -10.50 -1.47 -15.30
C ASN A 335 -9.52 -0.41 -14.77
N LYS A 336 -9.32 -0.32 -13.43
CA LYS A 336 -8.63 0.84 -12.82
C LYS A 336 -7.51 0.46 -11.85
N TYR A 337 -7.62 -0.68 -11.13
CA TYR A 337 -6.79 -0.98 -9.96
C TYR A 337 -5.98 -2.27 -10.11
N ASN A 338 -5.41 -2.50 -11.28
CA ASN A 338 -4.54 -3.65 -11.55
C ASN A 338 -3.13 -3.20 -11.96
N THR A 339 -2.16 -4.12 -11.83
CA THR A 339 -0.74 -3.83 -12.07
C THR A 339 -0.45 -3.42 -13.50
N LYS A 340 -1.17 -3.94 -14.48
CA LYS A 340 -0.98 -3.59 -15.90
C LYS A 340 -1.34 -2.13 -16.16
N VAL A 341 -2.51 -1.69 -15.69
CA VAL A 341 -2.95 -0.28 -15.79
C VAL A 341 -1.99 0.63 -15.04
N MET A 342 -1.59 0.25 -13.83
CA MET A 342 -0.62 1.00 -13.02
C MET A 342 0.72 1.14 -13.76
N ALA A 343 1.28 0.06 -14.26
CA ALA A 343 2.57 0.04 -14.97
C ALA A 343 2.53 0.83 -16.28
N GLU A 344 1.42 0.80 -17.02
CA GLU A 344 1.25 1.62 -18.23
C GLU A 344 1.25 3.11 -17.91
N GLN A 345 0.55 3.53 -16.85
CA GLN A 345 0.52 4.92 -16.41
C GLN A 345 1.91 5.39 -15.96
N TYR A 346 2.65 4.58 -15.19
CA TYR A 346 4.04 4.87 -14.82
C TYR A 346 4.95 4.92 -16.05
N SER A 347 4.85 3.95 -16.95
CA SER A 347 5.65 3.91 -18.16
C SER A 347 5.45 5.15 -19.04
N ARG A 348 4.21 5.67 -19.15
CA ARG A 348 3.92 6.91 -19.84
C ARG A 348 4.66 8.10 -19.20
N LYS A 349 4.53 8.26 -17.87
CA LYS A 349 5.20 9.34 -17.14
C LYS A 349 6.72 9.27 -17.22
N TYR A 350 7.29 8.07 -17.18
CA TYR A 350 8.73 7.88 -17.33
C TYR A 350 9.18 8.28 -18.74
N LYS A 351 8.48 7.83 -19.78
CA LYS A 351 8.81 8.17 -21.18
C LYS A 351 8.74 9.68 -21.49
N GLU A 352 7.84 10.39 -20.82
CA GLU A 352 7.70 11.84 -20.96
C GLU A 352 8.89 12.60 -20.33
N SER A 353 9.68 11.93 -19.48
CA SER A 353 10.75 12.54 -18.68
C SER A 353 12.16 12.16 -19.11
N ILE A 354 12.34 11.08 -19.90
CA ILE A 354 13.63 10.52 -20.33
C ILE A 354 13.80 10.45 -21.84
#